data_ed0b3fc89ef125635db614b01ec6680a
#
_entry.id   ed0b3fc89ef125635db614b01ec6680a
#
_cell.length_a   1.000
_cell.length_b   1.000
_cell.length_c   1.000
_cell.angle_alpha   90.00
_cell.angle_beta   90.00
_cell.angle_gamma   90.00
#
_symmetry.space_group_name_H-M   'P 1'
#
loop_
_entity.id
_entity.type
_entity.pdbx_description
1 polymer ?
#
loop_
_entity_poly.entity_id
_entity_poly.type
_entity_poly.pdbx_seq_one_letter_code
_entity_poly.pdbx_strand_id
1 'polypeptide(L)'
;MNFRALTQVDIDWMREHTVDKEFWKESQEQIGMDYCLEDDGKVLVVGGVRLMNPNTAVGWIDISEEGFKRLIIVFRTVSEWMIHLSEALNFTRLEAYVRAGFGAGVRTVEHLGFGFERKVPRYFGDTDALLFVRFFEQEKK
;
A
#
# COMPACT_ATOMS: atom_id res chain seq x y z
N MET A 1 1.41 -19.28 -4.29
CA MET A 1 1.19 -17.86 -3.92
C MET A 1 0.59 -17.15 -5.12
N ASN A 2 -0.48 -16.41 -4.91
CA ASN A 2 -1.24 -15.82 -5.99
C ASN A 2 -1.44 -14.33 -5.79
N PHE A 3 -1.01 -13.54 -6.76
CA PHE A 3 -1.21 -12.08 -6.79
C PHE A 3 -2.32 -11.79 -7.80
N ARG A 4 -3.44 -11.28 -7.34
CA ARG A 4 -4.64 -11.13 -8.15
C ARG A 4 -5.41 -9.85 -7.79
N ALA A 5 -6.43 -9.53 -8.58
CA ALA A 5 -7.29 -8.38 -8.31
C ALA A 5 -8.03 -8.55 -6.97
N LEU A 6 -8.21 -7.43 -6.29
CA LEU A 6 -8.93 -7.37 -5.03
C LEU A 6 -10.44 -7.55 -5.26
N THR A 7 -11.09 -8.30 -4.38
CA THR A 7 -12.54 -8.52 -4.42
C THR A 7 -13.20 -8.03 -3.14
N GLN A 8 -14.51 -7.90 -3.15
CA GLN A 8 -15.27 -7.51 -1.96
C GLN A 8 -15.12 -8.53 -0.83
N VAL A 9 -14.99 -9.81 -1.16
CA VAL A 9 -14.75 -10.87 -0.17
C VAL A 9 -13.43 -10.63 0.56
N ASP A 10 -12.40 -10.19 -0.15
CA ASP A 10 -11.10 -9.87 0.44
C ASP A 10 -11.21 -8.68 1.40
N ILE A 11 -11.96 -7.65 1.02
CA ILE A 11 -12.17 -6.47 1.86
C ILE A 11 -12.86 -6.85 3.16
N ASP A 12 -13.91 -7.65 3.08
CA ASP A 12 -14.66 -8.11 4.24
C ASP A 12 -13.78 -8.94 5.17
N TRP A 13 -12.95 -9.80 4.60
CA TRP A 13 -12.02 -10.62 5.36
C TRP A 13 -10.95 -9.76 6.04
N MET A 14 -10.40 -8.77 5.32
CA MET A 14 -9.36 -7.88 5.86
C MET A 14 -9.86 -7.06 7.04
N ARG A 15 -11.09 -6.61 7.02
CA ARG A 15 -11.67 -5.86 8.14
C ARG A 15 -11.61 -6.62 9.46
N GLU A 16 -11.67 -7.94 9.40
CA GLU A 16 -11.61 -8.81 10.58
C GLU A 16 -10.18 -9.20 10.95
N HIS A 17 -9.27 -9.27 9.99
CA HIS A 17 -7.92 -9.84 10.15
C HIS A 17 -6.79 -8.82 10.02
N THR A 18 -7.12 -7.55 9.87
CA THR A 18 -6.13 -6.48 9.79
C THR A 18 -5.58 -6.12 11.17
N VAL A 19 -4.33 -5.67 11.21
CA VAL A 19 -3.75 -5.05 12.41
C VAL A 19 -4.05 -3.54 12.47
N ASP A 20 -4.49 -2.94 11.37
CA ASP A 20 -4.85 -1.52 11.30
C ASP A 20 -6.37 -1.34 11.19
N LYS A 21 -7.05 -1.51 12.30
CA LYS A 21 -8.52 -1.38 12.35
C LYS A 21 -8.98 0.03 11.98
N GLU A 22 -8.19 1.06 12.28
CA GLU A 22 -8.54 2.45 11.96
C GLU A 22 -8.64 2.69 10.47
N PHE A 23 -7.74 2.09 9.69
CA PHE A 23 -7.76 2.21 8.23
C PHE A 23 -9.11 1.78 7.64
N TRP A 24 -9.70 0.71 8.18
CA TRP A 24 -10.92 0.10 7.64
C TRP A 24 -12.22 0.67 8.22
N LYS A 25 -12.14 1.57 9.19
CA LYS A 25 -13.33 2.26 9.73
C LYS A 25 -13.92 3.23 8.72
N GLU A 26 -13.07 3.87 7.94
CA GLU A 26 -13.51 4.77 6.89
C GLU A 26 -13.86 3.93 5.66
N SER A 27 -15.02 4.21 5.08
CA SER A 27 -15.44 3.53 3.86
C SER A 27 -14.50 3.90 2.73
N GLN A 28 -13.82 2.90 2.19
CA GLN A 28 -12.95 3.06 1.04
C GLN A 28 -13.70 2.55 -0.18
N GLU A 29 -14.18 3.45 -1.01
CA GLU A 29 -14.59 3.08 -2.34
C GLU A 29 -13.33 2.78 -3.14
N GLN A 30 -13.21 1.56 -3.60
CA GLN A 30 -12.06 1.13 -4.35
C GLN A 30 -12.19 1.63 -5.78
N ILE A 31 -11.41 2.65 -6.10
CA ILE A 31 -11.35 3.20 -7.46
C ILE A 31 -9.91 3.07 -7.93
N GLY A 32 -9.67 2.17 -8.86
CA GLY A 32 -8.35 2.01 -9.43
C GLY A 32 -7.88 0.58 -9.46
N MET A 33 -6.58 0.40 -9.44
CA MET A 33 -5.97 -0.92 -9.54
C MET A 33 -5.60 -1.40 -8.15
N ASP A 34 -6.47 -2.23 -7.59
CA ASP A 34 -6.32 -2.80 -6.26
C ASP A 34 -6.08 -4.29 -6.37
N TYR A 35 -5.16 -4.79 -5.56
CA TYR A 35 -4.66 -6.16 -5.66
C TYR A 35 -4.59 -6.81 -4.29
N CYS A 36 -4.51 -8.13 -4.34
CA CYS A 36 -4.40 -9.00 -3.18
C CYS A 36 -3.33 -10.04 -3.43
N LEU A 37 -2.50 -10.28 -2.43
CA LEU A 37 -1.59 -11.43 -2.41
C LEU A 37 -2.16 -12.47 -1.46
N GLU A 38 -2.44 -13.66 -1.97
CA GLU A 38 -2.92 -14.77 -1.16
C GLU A 38 -2.01 -15.97 -1.28
N ASP A 39 -2.00 -16.78 -0.25
CA ASP A 39 -1.31 -18.06 -0.24
C ASP A 39 -2.11 -19.05 0.60
N ASP A 40 -2.37 -20.22 0.02
CA ASP A 40 -3.10 -21.30 0.68
C ASP A 40 -4.45 -20.83 1.25
N GLY A 41 -5.17 -20.03 0.46
CA GLY A 41 -6.49 -19.51 0.83
C GLY A 41 -6.48 -18.37 1.85
N LYS A 42 -5.30 -17.88 2.24
CA LYS A 42 -5.17 -16.78 3.21
C LYS A 42 -4.65 -15.53 2.53
N VAL A 43 -5.31 -14.42 2.78
CA VAL A 43 -4.85 -13.11 2.31
C VAL A 43 -3.69 -12.64 3.18
N LEU A 44 -2.56 -12.32 2.55
CA LEU A 44 -1.37 -11.83 3.25
C LEU A 44 -1.31 -10.31 3.24
N VAL A 45 -1.63 -9.70 2.11
CA VAL A 45 -1.57 -8.26 1.93
C VAL A 45 -2.55 -7.84 0.85
N VAL A 46 -3.15 -6.68 1.04
CA VAL A 46 -3.95 -6.01 0.02
C VAL A 46 -3.38 -4.61 -0.21
N GLY A 47 -3.56 -4.09 -1.39
CA GLY A 47 -3.09 -2.75 -1.71
C GLY A 47 -3.42 -2.35 -3.12
N GLY A 48 -3.08 -1.13 -3.46
CA GLY A 48 -3.33 -0.63 -4.79
C GLY A 48 -2.67 0.72 -5.03
N VAL A 49 -2.79 1.19 -6.24
CA VAL A 49 -2.28 2.48 -6.65
C VAL A 49 -3.35 3.24 -7.43
N ARG A 50 -3.30 4.56 -7.32
CA ARG A 50 -4.16 5.46 -8.10
C ARG A 50 -3.30 6.59 -8.64
N LEU A 51 -3.42 6.85 -9.95
CA LEU A 51 -2.72 7.98 -10.56
C LEU A 51 -3.38 9.30 -10.16
N MET A 52 -2.57 10.24 -9.69
CA MET A 52 -2.99 11.59 -9.37
C MET A 52 -2.75 12.53 -10.55
N ASN A 53 -1.71 12.26 -11.31
CA ASN A 53 -1.36 12.91 -12.56
C ASN A 53 -0.51 11.92 -13.36
N PRO A 54 -0.08 12.23 -14.59
CA PRO A 54 0.66 11.27 -15.41
C PRO A 54 1.97 10.75 -14.79
N ASN A 55 2.54 11.46 -13.81
CA ASN A 55 3.84 11.12 -13.25
C ASN A 55 3.77 10.68 -11.79
N THR A 56 2.65 10.84 -11.13
CA THR A 56 2.51 10.63 -9.69
C THR A 56 1.36 9.71 -9.36
N ALA A 57 1.63 8.70 -8.55
CA ALA A 57 0.61 7.80 -8.02
C ALA A 57 0.58 7.87 -6.50
N VAL A 58 -0.57 7.56 -5.92
CA VAL A 58 -0.73 7.34 -4.49
C VAL A 58 -1.00 5.85 -4.30
N GLY A 59 -0.22 5.23 -3.42
CA GLY A 59 -0.38 3.84 -3.06
C GLY A 59 -0.96 3.67 -1.67
N TRP A 60 -1.61 2.54 -1.46
CA TRP A 60 -2.06 2.11 -0.16
C TRP A 60 -1.76 0.64 0.02
N ILE A 61 -1.59 0.21 1.26
CA ILE A 61 -1.29 -1.17 1.59
C ILE A 61 -1.82 -1.49 2.98
N ASP A 62 -2.32 -2.69 3.14
CA ASP A 62 -2.64 -3.24 4.45
C ASP A 62 -2.19 -4.70 4.52
N ILE A 63 -1.46 -5.03 5.56
CA ILE A 63 -0.91 -6.36 5.79
C ILE A 63 -1.75 -7.04 6.86
N SER A 64 -2.20 -8.26 6.56
CA SER A 64 -2.98 -9.06 7.52
C SER A 64 -2.09 -9.63 8.62
N GLU A 65 -2.72 -10.20 9.65
CA GLU A 65 -1.99 -10.93 10.69
C GLU A 65 -1.15 -12.06 10.10
N GLU A 66 -1.68 -12.77 9.10
CA GLU A 66 -0.93 -13.83 8.40
C GLU A 66 0.25 -13.25 7.61
N GLY A 67 0.05 -12.10 6.98
CA GLY A 67 1.12 -11.41 6.24
C GLY A 67 2.26 -10.98 7.16
N PHE A 68 1.95 -10.53 8.37
CA PHE A 68 2.98 -10.15 9.34
C PHE A 68 3.84 -11.32 9.79
N LYS A 69 3.37 -12.55 9.66
CA LYS A 69 4.16 -13.75 9.92
C LYS A 69 5.10 -14.10 8.76
N ARG A 70 4.94 -13.45 7.61
CA ARG A 70 5.67 -13.77 6.37
C ARG A 70 6.18 -12.50 5.68
N LEU A 71 6.72 -11.58 6.45
CA LEU A 71 7.08 -10.23 5.97
C LEU A 71 8.12 -10.22 4.84
N ILE A 72 9.10 -11.14 4.88
CA ILE A 72 10.14 -11.18 3.84
C ILE A 72 9.50 -11.41 2.46
N ILE A 73 8.58 -12.37 2.38
CA ILE A 73 7.88 -12.70 1.14
C ILE A 73 6.96 -11.55 0.74
N VAL A 74 6.21 -10.99 1.69
CA VAL A 74 5.30 -9.87 1.45
C VAL A 74 6.06 -8.68 0.88
N PHE A 75 7.15 -8.26 1.53
CA PHE A 75 7.92 -7.10 1.08
C PHE A 75 8.56 -7.31 -0.28
N ARG A 76 9.09 -8.50 -0.53
CA ARG A 76 9.69 -8.84 -1.84
C ARG A 76 8.63 -8.75 -2.95
N THR A 77 7.50 -9.41 -2.75
CA THR A 77 6.44 -9.46 -3.76
C THR A 77 5.84 -8.08 -4.00
N VAL A 78 5.56 -7.32 -2.95
CA VAL A 78 5.00 -5.98 -3.08
C VAL A 78 5.99 -5.04 -3.76
N SER A 79 7.27 -5.11 -3.41
CA SER A 79 8.29 -4.27 -4.02
C SER A 79 8.43 -4.55 -5.53
N GLU A 80 8.47 -5.81 -5.92
CA GLU A 80 8.50 -6.19 -7.33
C GLU A 80 7.26 -5.70 -8.08
N TRP A 81 6.10 -5.82 -7.44
CA TRP A 81 4.84 -5.36 -8.04
C TRP A 81 4.80 -3.85 -8.22
N MET A 82 5.31 -3.09 -7.25
CA MET A 82 5.40 -1.63 -7.38
C MET A 82 6.27 -1.23 -8.57
N ILE A 83 7.40 -1.88 -8.77
CA ILE A 83 8.28 -1.64 -9.93
C ILE A 83 7.51 -1.93 -11.22
N HIS A 84 6.83 -3.06 -11.27
CA HIS A 84 6.04 -3.45 -12.43
C HIS A 84 4.92 -2.45 -12.74
N LEU A 85 4.20 -1.99 -11.72
CA LEU A 85 3.16 -0.98 -11.88
C LEU A 85 3.73 0.36 -12.34
N SER A 86 4.89 0.76 -11.84
CA SER A 86 5.52 2.01 -12.28
C SER A 86 5.85 1.98 -13.77
N GLU A 87 6.31 0.84 -14.27
CA GLU A 87 6.57 0.65 -15.69
C GLU A 87 5.29 0.64 -16.51
N ALA A 88 4.28 -0.09 -16.06
CA ALA A 88 3.02 -0.24 -16.76
C ALA A 88 2.22 1.07 -16.81
N LEU A 89 2.23 1.85 -15.75
CA LEU A 89 1.48 3.09 -15.62
C LEU A 89 2.32 4.34 -15.85
N ASN A 90 3.62 4.17 -15.98
CA ASN A 90 4.58 5.22 -16.27
C ASN A 90 4.66 6.35 -15.24
N PHE A 91 4.45 6.02 -13.94
CA PHE A 91 4.68 7.00 -12.89
C PHE A 91 6.12 6.90 -12.38
N THR A 92 6.65 8.04 -11.91
CA THR A 92 8.00 8.13 -11.36
C THR A 92 8.02 8.44 -9.87
N ARG A 93 6.88 8.87 -9.34
CA ARG A 93 6.71 9.22 -7.93
C ARG A 93 5.53 8.44 -7.37
N LEU A 94 5.79 7.67 -6.32
CA LEU A 94 4.73 6.95 -5.58
C LEU A 94 4.69 7.49 -4.16
N GLU A 95 3.53 8.01 -3.77
CA GLU A 95 3.27 8.56 -2.45
C GLU A 95 2.54 7.58 -1.56
N ALA A 96 2.90 7.55 -0.29
CA ALA A 96 2.19 6.78 0.73
C ALA A 96 2.00 7.66 1.96
N TYR A 97 0.77 7.72 2.44
CA TYR A 97 0.40 8.50 3.62
C TYR A 97 0.21 7.55 4.79
N VAL A 98 1.01 7.72 5.82
CA VAL A 98 0.98 6.89 7.03
C VAL A 98 0.45 7.73 8.19
N ARG A 99 -0.52 7.20 8.92
CA ARG A 99 -1.06 7.88 10.10
C ARG A 99 0.05 8.10 11.13
N ALA A 100 0.18 9.33 11.62
CA ALA A 100 1.14 9.66 12.67
C ALA A 100 0.89 8.79 13.91
N GLY A 101 1.97 8.25 14.48
CA GLY A 101 1.88 7.34 15.62
C GLY A 101 1.72 5.87 15.25
N PHE A 102 1.49 5.54 13.98
CA PHE A 102 1.40 4.16 13.54
C PHE A 102 2.77 3.62 13.13
N GLY A 103 3.55 3.20 14.12
CA GLY A 103 4.93 2.76 13.90
C GLY A 103 5.08 1.57 12.96
N ALA A 104 4.13 0.62 12.99
CA ALA A 104 4.14 -0.51 12.07
C ALA A 104 4.01 -0.06 10.61
N GLY A 105 3.18 0.94 10.34
CA GLY A 105 3.04 1.51 9.00
C GLY A 105 4.31 2.20 8.54
N VAL A 106 4.96 2.96 9.42
CA VAL A 106 6.25 3.61 9.12
C VAL A 106 7.30 2.57 8.76
N ARG A 107 7.44 1.52 9.56
CA ARG A 107 8.41 0.46 9.29
C ARG A 107 8.12 -0.25 7.95
N THR A 108 6.85 -0.46 7.66
CA THR A 108 6.43 -1.10 6.40
C THR A 108 6.87 -0.30 5.19
N VAL A 109 6.56 1.00 5.14
CA VAL A 109 6.93 1.82 3.97
C VAL A 109 8.43 2.00 3.86
N GLU A 110 9.15 2.09 4.97
CA GLU A 110 10.61 2.15 4.95
C GLU A 110 11.21 0.87 4.38
N HIS A 111 10.71 -0.29 4.77
CA HIS A 111 11.15 -1.57 4.20
C HIS A 111 10.82 -1.70 2.71
N LEU A 112 9.78 -1.02 2.25
CA LEU A 112 9.41 -1.00 0.84
C LEU A 112 10.18 0.05 0.02
N GLY A 113 11.15 0.72 0.63
CA GLY A 113 12.04 1.64 -0.07
C GLY A 113 11.56 3.08 -0.12
N PHE A 114 10.57 3.44 0.69
CA PHE A 114 10.08 4.81 0.77
C PHE A 114 10.92 5.63 1.73
N GLY A 115 11.12 6.91 1.40
CA GLY A 115 11.76 7.88 2.28
C GLY A 115 10.75 8.91 2.78
N PHE A 116 10.96 9.40 4.00
CA PHE A 116 10.12 10.42 4.59
C PHE A 116 10.30 11.76 3.86
N GLU A 117 9.19 12.40 3.50
CA GLU A 117 9.23 13.70 2.82
C GLU A 117 8.76 14.83 3.74
N ARG A 118 7.56 14.69 4.32
CA ARG A 118 7.02 15.73 5.22
C ARG A 118 5.80 15.24 6.01
N LYS A 119 5.45 16.00 7.04
CA LYS A 119 4.20 15.84 7.77
C LYS A 119 3.09 16.60 7.04
N VAL A 120 1.91 15.99 6.96
CA VAL A 120 0.70 16.61 6.40
C VAL A 120 -0.32 16.76 7.52
N PRO A 121 -0.51 18.00 8.04
CA PRO A 121 -1.42 18.20 9.18
C PRO A 121 -2.85 17.83 8.83
N ARG A 122 -3.53 17.18 9.76
CA ARG A 122 -4.96 16.84 9.71
C ARG A 122 -5.38 16.07 8.45
N TYR A 123 -4.49 15.28 7.90
CA TYR A 123 -4.78 14.49 6.70
C TYR A 123 -5.85 13.42 6.98
N PHE A 124 -5.81 12.84 8.18
CA PHE A 124 -6.77 11.83 8.64
C PHE A 124 -7.70 12.45 9.70
N GLY A 125 -8.45 13.51 9.35
CA GLY A 125 -9.29 14.22 10.29
C GLY A 125 -8.46 14.98 11.32
N ASP A 126 -8.49 14.55 12.59
CA ASP A 126 -7.71 15.17 13.66
C ASP A 126 -6.27 14.67 13.74
N THR A 127 -5.93 13.64 12.97
CA THR A 127 -4.62 13.02 12.99
C THR A 127 -3.82 13.42 11.76
N ASP A 128 -2.54 13.72 11.97
CA ASP A 128 -1.62 14.07 10.90
C ASP A 128 -1.21 12.82 10.12
N ALA A 129 -0.82 13.01 8.87
CA ALA A 129 -0.14 11.99 8.09
C ALA A 129 1.35 12.28 8.01
N LEU A 130 2.11 11.21 7.86
CA LEU A 130 3.51 11.26 7.46
C LEU A 130 3.55 10.85 5.99
N LEU A 131 4.03 11.74 5.14
CA LEU A 131 4.15 11.46 3.70
C LEU A 131 5.50 10.84 3.41
N PHE A 132 5.45 9.64 2.87
CA PHE A 132 6.61 8.90 2.38
C PHE A 132 6.54 8.79 0.88
N VAL A 133 7.69 8.80 0.23
CA VAL A 133 7.76 8.78 -1.23
C VAL A 133 8.84 7.79 -1.68
N ARG A 134 8.52 7.03 -2.71
CA ARG A 134 9.50 6.23 -3.45
C ARG A 134 9.54 6.71 -4.89
N PHE A 135 10.75 6.92 -5.42
CA PHE A 135 10.96 7.32 -6.80
C PHE A 135 11.33 6.13 -7.67
N PHE A 136 10.85 6.16 -8.89
CA PHE A 136 11.16 5.14 -9.89
C PHE A 136 11.73 5.83 -11.12
N GLU A 137 12.75 5.23 -11.72
CA GLU A 137 13.31 5.73 -12.97
C GLU A 137 12.63 5.03 -14.13
N GLN A 138 12.25 5.82 -15.12
CA GLN A 138 11.67 5.30 -16.35
C GLN A 138 12.68 5.41 -17.46
N GLU A 139 12.71 4.41 -18.35
CA GLU A 139 13.56 4.47 -19.53
C GLU A 139 13.11 5.61 -20.43
N LYS A 140 14.05 6.46 -20.80
CA LYS A 140 13.80 7.48 -21.80
C LYS A 140 13.83 6.84 -23.19
N LYS A 141 12.71 6.92 -23.83
CA LYS A 141 12.61 6.48 -25.22
C LYS A 141 13.07 7.58 -26.17
#